data_0a6f486dcc3c996635bf0af0a4e94b59
#
_entry.id   0a6f486dcc3c996635bf0af0a4e94b59
#
_cell.length_a   1.000
_cell.length_b   1.000
_cell.length_c   1.000
_cell.angle_alpha   90.00
_cell.angle_beta   90.00
_cell.angle_gamma   90.00
#
_symmetry.space_group_name_H-M   'P 1'
#
loop_
_entity.id
_entity.type
_entity.pdbx_description
1 polymer ?
#
loop_
_entity_poly.entity_id
_entity_poly.type
_entity_poly.pdbx_seq_one_letter_code
_entity_poly.pdbx_strand_id
1 'polypeptide(L)'
;MNQIASSQSPASRASFYRAFEDRYRGSREIIKDRLRAYARFTEPLLQLARPPAALDLGCGRGEWLELLGESGFDAAGVDLDEGMLAACRERGLAASHGDALAALRARPDASLALVSAFHLVEHLPFELVQELIAEALRVLQPGGLLIMETPNPENLTVGATSFYLDPSHLHPLPPGLLSFAAEHAGFARQRIVRLQEDPNLHTDSQVGLITVLAGVSPDYSVVAQKAADQPVLAPFDAAFGASMGITLGQLALRYEEQLARQHAEIHQILARIERHGAQLTAENQEAHRQRDEMYRQLGELHQLIDDVRQHAGRQDERIAHVEAHAAEMSQRVVDLLSSTSWKITEPMRRVMALVYRLRRARAEGRLGSAAKSRVLRLVRRGGSAVLRRPGLKRAARAILRKVPALESRLYTLMLDNSGATRLVLDEEPGELSPRAARIYRQLKQEQARMGNADSH
;
A
#
# COMPACT_ATOMS: atom_id res chain seq x y z
N MET A 1 11.39 3.70 46.15
CA MET A 1 11.29 5.12 45.87
C MET A 1 10.08 5.34 44.99
N ASN A 2 9.12 6.03 45.54
CA ASN A 2 7.90 6.62 45.02
C ASN A 2 7.16 6.00 43.83
N GLN A 3 6.17 5.21 44.17
CA GLN A 3 4.93 5.03 43.41
C GLN A 3 4.22 6.38 43.32
N ILE A 4 4.24 7.02 42.15
CA ILE A 4 3.22 8.00 41.76
C ILE A 4 2.18 7.20 41.02
N ALA A 5 1.32 6.49 41.73
CA ALA A 5 0.05 6.03 41.24
C ALA A 5 -0.85 7.27 41.14
N SER A 6 -1.00 7.85 39.96
CA SER A 6 -2.02 8.83 39.67
C SER A 6 -3.37 8.14 39.76
N SER A 7 -4.03 8.25 40.92
CA SER A 7 -5.40 7.80 41.19
C SER A 7 -6.39 8.73 40.47
N GLN A 8 -6.47 8.67 39.15
CA GLN A 8 -7.64 9.18 38.46
C GLN A 8 -8.77 8.17 38.68
N SER A 9 -9.93 8.68 39.17
CA SER A 9 -11.11 7.83 39.35
C SER A 9 -11.56 7.24 38.00
N PRO A 10 -12.19 6.05 37.98
CA PRO A 10 -12.75 5.48 36.74
C PRO A 10 -13.66 6.45 35.98
N ALA A 11 -14.44 7.29 36.69
CA ALA A 11 -15.29 8.33 36.14
C ALA A 11 -14.48 9.43 35.39
N SER A 12 -13.30 9.78 35.89
CA SER A 12 -12.40 10.77 35.22
C SER A 12 -11.82 10.24 33.91
N ARG A 13 -11.46 8.95 33.86
CA ARG A 13 -10.96 8.30 32.62
C ARG A 13 -12.06 8.19 31.56
N ALA A 14 -13.26 7.77 31.94
CA ALA A 14 -14.41 7.70 31.04
C ALA A 14 -14.81 9.09 30.48
N SER A 15 -14.67 10.15 31.30
CA SER A 15 -14.90 11.54 30.87
C SER A 15 -13.85 12.01 29.87
N PHE A 16 -12.56 11.68 30.08
CA PHE A 16 -11.49 12.02 29.16
C PHE A 16 -11.68 11.31 27.82
N TYR A 17 -11.96 10.00 27.83
CA TYR A 17 -12.11 9.20 26.63
C TYR A 17 -13.28 9.69 25.76
N ARG A 18 -14.41 10.02 26.36
CA ARG A 18 -15.56 10.61 25.64
C ARG A 18 -15.21 11.96 24.99
N ALA A 19 -14.57 12.85 25.73
CA ALA A 19 -14.14 14.15 25.19
C ALA A 19 -13.11 13.99 24.05
N PHE A 20 -12.27 12.96 24.12
CA PHE A 20 -11.32 12.61 23.09
C PHE A 20 -12.04 12.10 21.83
N GLU A 21 -12.96 11.15 21.96
CA GLU A 21 -13.75 10.64 20.85
C GLU A 21 -14.59 11.73 20.17
N ASP A 22 -15.29 12.55 20.95
CA ASP A 22 -16.09 13.67 20.42
C ASP A 22 -15.24 14.65 19.60
N ARG A 23 -13.97 14.81 19.95
CA ARG A 23 -13.05 15.70 19.24
C ARG A 23 -12.49 15.09 17.96
N TYR A 24 -12.18 13.80 17.93
CA TYR A 24 -11.38 13.18 16.88
C TYR A 24 -12.18 12.26 15.96
N ARG A 25 -13.29 11.69 16.42
CA ARG A 25 -14.08 10.72 15.64
C ARG A 25 -15.05 11.35 14.62
N GLY A 26 -15.43 12.61 14.83
CA GLY A 26 -16.35 13.33 13.95
C GLY A 26 -17.82 13.15 14.27
N SER A 27 -18.67 13.84 13.47
CA SER A 27 -20.12 13.76 13.63
C SER A 27 -20.64 12.38 13.25
N ARG A 28 -21.80 12.04 13.81
CA ARG A 28 -22.51 10.78 13.54
C ARG A 28 -22.78 10.58 12.03
N GLU A 29 -23.17 11.63 11.35
CA GLU A 29 -23.49 11.63 9.91
C GLU A 29 -22.28 11.28 9.07
N ILE A 30 -21.13 11.87 9.40
CA ILE A 30 -19.83 11.58 8.71
C ILE A 30 -19.48 10.11 8.90
N ILE A 31 -19.64 9.56 10.10
CA ILE A 31 -19.36 8.15 10.38
C ILE A 31 -20.32 7.25 9.59
N LYS A 32 -21.62 7.54 9.62
CA LYS A 32 -22.61 6.79 8.83
C LYS A 32 -22.29 6.82 7.33
N ASP A 33 -21.88 7.98 6.80
CA ASP A 33 -21.50 8.10 5.39
C ASP A 33 -20.30 7.22 5.01
N ARG A 34 -19.30 7.16 5.88
CA ARG A 34 -18.15 6.25 5.70
C ARG A 34 -18.56 4.78 5.75
N LEU A 35 -19.39 4.42 6.73
CA LEU A 35 -19.85 3.05 6.92
C LEU A 35 -20.75 2.55 5.77
N ARG A 36 -21.48 3.43 5.07
CA ARG A 36 -22.26 3.06 3.87
C ARG A 36 -21.43 2.43 2.76
N ALA A 37 -20.13 2.69 2.73
CA ALA A 37 -19.23 2.05 1.78
C ALA A 37 -19.20 0.51 1.90
N TYR A 38 -19.58 -0.04 3.07
CA TYR A 38 -19.69 -1.48 3.28
C TYR A 38 -20.98 -2.09 2.72
N ALA A 39 -21.95 -1.30 2.25
CA ALA A 39 -23.22 -1.77 1.69
C ALA A 39 -23.00 -2.83 0.59
N ARG A 40 -21.98 -2.63 -0.26
CA ARG A 40 -21.60 -3.59 -1.31
C ARG A 40 -21.27 -5.00 -0.81
N PHE A 41 -20.88 -5.14 0.46
CA PHE A 41 -20.62 -6.41 1.11
C PHE A 41 -21.82 -6.90 1.91
N THR A 42 -22.59 -5.99 2.52
CA THR A 42 -23.69 -6.36 3.40
C THR A 42 -25.02 -6.57 2.68
N GLU A 43 -25.31 -5.86 1.59
CA GLU A 43 -26.53 -6.05 0.81
C GLU A 43 -26.76 -7.51 0.34
N PRO A 44 -25.73 -8.24 -0.16
CA PRO A 44 -25.94 -9.64 -0.52
C PRO A 44 -26.32 -10.54 0.65
N LEU A 45 -25.97 -10.19 1.90
CA LEU A 45 -26.34 -10.94 3.09
C LEU A 45 -27.87 -10.97 3.33
N LEU A 46 -28.60 -9.95 2.87
CA LEU A 46 -30.06 -9.89 2.95
C LEU A 46 -30.77 -11.03 2.21
N GLN A 47 -30.04 -11.74 1.36
CA GLN A 47 -30.56 -12.92 0.64
C GLN A 47 -30.34 -14.22 1.40
N LEU A 48 -29.42 -14.25 2.40
CA LEU A 48 -29.07 -15.48 3.14
C LEU A 48 -30.09 -15.81 4.23
N ALA A 49 -30.61 -14.81 4.91
CA ALA A 49 -31.62 -14.94 5.95
C ALA A 49 -32.52 -13.70 5.98
N ARG A 50 -33.73 -13.80 6.56
CA ARG A 50 -34.68 -12.69 6.64
C ARG A 50 -35.38 -12.62 8.01
N PRO A 51 -35.00 -11.65 8.87
CA PRO A 51 -33.85 -10.74 8.76
C PRO A 51 -32.53 -11.46 9.04
N PRO A 52 -31.42 -11.08 8.38
CA PRO A 52 -30.12 -11.63 8.71
C PRO A 52 -29.65 -11.06 10.06
N ALA A 53 -29.19 -11.93 10.95
CA ALA A 53 -28.68 -11.54 12.25
C ALA A 53 -27.26 -10.98 12.14
N ALA A 54 -26.99 -9.86 12.81
CA ALA A 54 -25.69 -9.22 12.87
C ALA A 54 -25.27 -8.92 14.31
N LEU A 55 -23.98 -9.02 14.58
CA LEU A 55 -23.39 -8.65 15.87
C LEU A 55 -22.23 -7.66 15.64
N ASP A 56 -22.33 -6.48 16.25
CA ASP A 56 -21.30 -5.46 16.22
C ASP A 56 -20.53 -5.45 17.54
N LEU A 57 -19.24 -5.65 17.46
CA LEU A 57 -18.32 -5.76 18.59
C LEU A 57 -17.63 -4.41 18.82
N GLY A 58 -17.77 -3.82 20.02
CA GLY A 58 -17.36 -2.44 20.27
C GLY A 58 -18.27 -1.46 19.54
N CYS A 59 -19.59 -1.60 19.69
CA CYS A 59 -20.56 -0.88 18.86
C CYS A 59 -20.62 0.63 19.12
N GLY A 60 -19.94 1.14 20.14
CA GLY A 60 -19.88 2.56 20.46
C GLY A 60 -21.23 3.21 20.58
N ARG A 61 -21.43 4.31 19.85
CA ARG A 61 -22.70 5.07 19.81
C ARG A 61 -23.75 4.48 18.88
N GLY A 62 -23.46 3.33 18.23
CA GLY A 62 -24.40 2.54 17.42
C GLY A 62 -24.66 3.07 16.01
N GLU A 63 -23.76 3.84 15.41
CA GLU A 63 -23.91 4.32 14.01
C GLU A 63 -24.09 3.16 13.03
N TRP A 64 -23.29 2.10 13.22
CA TRP A 64 -23.38 0.92 12.38
C TRP A 64 -24.64 0.10 12.63
N LEU A 65 -25.05 -0.05 13.89
CA LEU A 65 -26.29 -0.74 14.25
C LEU A 65 -27.52 -0.07 13.61
N GLU A 66 -27.54 1.26 13.60
CA GLU A 66 -28.61 2.03 12.96
C GLU A 66 -28.65 1.76 11.45
N LEU A 67 -27.48 1.81 10.76
CA LEU A 67 -27.39 1.51 9.32
C LEU A 67 -27.81 0.08 8.98
N LEU A 68 -27.42 -0.89 9.81
CA LEU A 68 -27.81 -2.28 9.62
C LEU A 68 -29.34 -2.43 9.81
N GLY A 69 -29.92 -1.81 10.83
CA GLY A 69 -31.36 -1.81 11.07
C GLY A 69 -32.13 -1.14 9.93
N GLU A 70 -31.68 0.02 9.42
CA GLU A 70 -32.22 0.70 8.24
C GLU A 70 -32.16 -0.21 7.00
N SER A 71 -31.13 -1.05 6.90
CA SER A 71 -30.94 -2.00 5.79
C SER A 71 -31.73 -3.31 5.94
N GLY A 72 -32.37 -3.54 7.09
CA GLY A 72 -33.21 -4.74 7.31
C GLY A 72 -32.51 -5.89 8.02
N PHE A 73 -31.39 -5.64 8.74
CA PHE A 73 -30.75 -6.61 9.60
C PHE A 73 -31.41 -6.64 10.99
N ASP A 74 -31.39 -7.82 11.62
CA ASP A 74 -31.57 -7.96 13.06
C ASP A 74 -30.20 -7.77 13.73
N ALA A 75 -29.88 -6.49 14.01
CA ALA A 75 -28.56 -6.09 14.47
C ALA A 75 -28.54 -5.91 15.98
N ALA A 76 -27.55 -6.52 16.65
CA ALA A 76 -27.23 -6.31 18.04
C ALA A 76 -25.80 -5.84 18.21
N GLY A 77 -25.51 -5.06 19.24
CA GLY A 77 -24.18 -4.58 19.57
C GLY A 77 -23.77 -4.91 20.99
N VAL A 78 -22.48 -4.94 21.22
CA VAL A 78 -21.88 -5.05 22.54
C VAL A 78 -20.76 -4.02 22.69
N ASP A 79 -20.67 -3.38 23.84
CA ASP A 79 -19.62 -2.43 24.19
C ASP A 79 -19.33 -2.45 25.69
N LEU A 80 -18.10 -2.10 26.08
CA LEU A 80 -17.70 -1.98 27.48
C LEU A 80 -17.98 -0.59 28.07
N ASP A 81 -18.24 0.42 27.26
CA ASP A 81 -18.51 1.78 27.69
C ASP A 81 -20.01 2.05 27.82
N GLU A 82 -20.49 2.10 29.07
CA GLU A 82 -21.89 2.42 29.39
C GLU A 82 -22.34 3.80 28.87
N GLY A 83 -21.41 4.75 28.74
CA GLY A 83 -21.73 6.08 28.20
C GLY A 83 -22.00 6.04 26.70
N MET A 84 -21.29 5.18 25.95
CA MET A 84 -21.57 4.93 24.54
C MET A 84 -22.92 4.22 24.38
N LEU A 85 -23.19 3.23 25.20
CA LEU A 85 -24.45 2.49 25.19
C LEU A 85 -25.67 3.35 25.52
N ALA A 86 -25.50 4.43 26.28
CA ALA A 86 -26.59 5.38 26.52
C ALA A 86 -27.12 5.98 25.22
N ALA A 87 -26.24 6.34 24.28
CA ALA A 87 -26.64 6.84 22.98
C ALA A 87 -27.38 5.80 22.11
N CYS A 88 -27.03 4.53 22.25
CA CYS A 88 -27.76 3.41 21.62
C CYS A 88 -29.16 3.26 22.19
N ARG A 89 -29.30 3.30 23.55
CA ARG A 89 -30.58 3.17 24.25
C ARG A 89 -31.54 4.30 23.88
N GLU A 90 -31.05 5.54 23.80
CA GLU A 90 -31.85 6.70 23.38
C GLU A 90 -32.46 6.53 22.01
N ARG A 91 -31.82 5.74 21.13
CA ARG A 91 -32.25 5.46 19.76
C ARG A 91 -33.01 4.13 19.62
N GLY A 92 -33.20 3.41 20.72
CA GLY A 92 -33.84 2.10 20.68
C GLY A 92 -33.04 1.02 19.97
N LEU A 93 -31.69 1.20 19.86
CA LEU A 93 -30.81 0.21 19.26
C LEU A 93 -30.56 -0.94 20.25
N ALA A 94 -30.49 -2.16 19.72
CA ALA A 94 -30.22 -3.35 20.52
C ALA A 94 -28.72 -3.43 20.85
N ALA A 95 -28.31 -2.79 21.94
CA ALA A 95 -26.93 -2.79 22.41
C ALA A 95 -26.87 -3.14 23.91
N SER A 96 -25.86 -3.92 24.29
CA SER A 96 -25.68 -4.41 25.66
C SER A 96 -24.26 -4.20 26.15
N HIS A 97 -24.10 -4.00 27.47
CA HIS A 97 -22.79 -3.96 28.11
C HIS A 97 -22.18 -5.37 28.16
N GLY A 98 -20.94 -5.50 27.69
CA GLY A 98 -20.25 -6.79 27.74
C GLY A 98 -18.95 -6.81 26.94
N ASP A 99 -18.18 -7.85 27.20
CA ASP A 99 -16.94 -8.15 26.47
C ASP A 99 -17.26 -8.75 25.11
N ALA A 100 -16.53 -8.32 24.07
CA ALA A 100 -16.74 -8.71 22.68
C ALA A 100 -16.57 -10.22 22.47
N LEU A 101 -15.52 -10.81 23.05
CA LEU A 101 -15.23 -12.24 22.90
C LEU A 101 -16.25 -13.09 23.67
N ALA A 102 -16.64 -12.66 24.85
CA ALA A 102 -17.71 -13.31 25.63
C ALA A 102 -19.05 -13.27 24.87
N ALA A 103 -19.36 -12.14 24.22
CA ALA A 103 -20.57 -12.01 23.42
C ALA A 103 -20.56 -12.97 22.20
N LEU A 104 -19.44 -13.15 21.53
CA LEU A 104 -19.30 -14.15 20.46
C LEU A 104 -19.47 -15.57 21.00
N ARG A 105 -18.78 -15.91 22.09
CA ARG A 105 -18.84 -17.25 22.73
C ARG A 105 -20.25 -17.62 23.16
N ALA A 106 -21.06 -16.64 23.51
CA ALA A 106 -22.46 -16.84 23.89
C ALA A 106 -23.39 -17.13 22.68
N ARG A 107 -22.93 -16.89 21.45
CA ARG A 107 -23.73 -17.16 20.23
C ARG A 107 -23.61 -18.61 19.80
N PRO A 108 -24.70 -19.21 19.30
CA PRO A 108 -24.66 -20.53 18.70
C PRO A 108 -23.80 -20.53 17.42
N ASP A 109 -23.31 -21.71 17.03
CA ASP A 109 -22.63 -21.91 15.76
C ASP A 109 -23.56 -21.53 14.60
N ALA A 110 -23.00 -20.92 13.54
CA ALA A 110 -23.70 -20.57 12.31
C ALA A 110 -25.01 -19.77 12.54
N SER A 111 -25.06 -18.92 13.55
CA SER A 111 -26.24 -18.13 13.93
C SER A 111 -26.26 -16.70 13.38
N LEU A 112 -25.11 -16.19 12.90
CA LEU A 112 -24.96 -14.81 12.43
C LEU A 112 -24.63 -14.77 10.94
N ALA A 113 -25.19 -13.77 10.25
CA ALA A 113 -24.82 -13.44 8.89
C ALA A 113 -23.62 -12.49 8.83
N LEU A 114 -23.48 -11.62 9.85
CA LEU A 114 -22.46 -10.59 9.92
C LEU A 114 -21.92 -10.47 11.33
N VAL A 115 -20.60 -10.43 11.44
CA VAL A 115 -19.88 -9.95 12.63
C VAL A 115 -19.06 -8.75 12.20
N SER A 116 -19.09 -7.66 12.97
CA SER A 116 -18.32 -6.46 12.71
C SER A 116 -17.54 -6.02 13.95
N ALA A 117 -16.39 -5.41 13.73
CA ALA A 117 -15.54 -4.82 14.75
C ALA A 117 -14.86 -3.57 14.15
N PHE A 118 -15.39 -2.40 14.46
CA PHE A 118 -14.87 -1.11 13.99
C PHE A 118 -14.08 -0.46 15.11
N HIS A 119 -12.78 -0.24 14.87
CA HIS A 119 -11.87 0.36 15.85
C HIS A 119 -11.86 -0.39 17.20
N LEU A 120 -11.78 -1.72 17.13
CA LEU A 120 -11.73 -2.59 18.31
C LEU A 120 -10.42 -3.39 18.37
N VAL A 121 -9.97 -3.93 17.23
CA VAL A 121 -8.88 -4.92 17.20
C VAL A 121 -7.53 -4.34 17.62
N GLU A 122 -7.31 -3.04 17.45
CA GLU A 122 -6.12 -2.31 17.90
C GLU A 122 -6.02 -2.17 19.42
N HIS A 123 -7.13 -2.34 20.14
CA HIS A 123 -7.20 -2.30 21.60
C HIS A 123 -6.98 -3.67 22.25
N LEU A 124 -6.92 -4.74 21.44
CA LEU A 124 -6.79 -6.11 21.92
C LEU A 124 -5.37 -6.64 21.76
N PRO A 125 -4.87 -7.44 22.71
CA PRO A 125 -3.71 -8.30 22.48
C PRO A 125 -3.94 -9.16 21.24
N PHE A 126 -2.89 -9.40 20.45
CA PHE A 126 -3.04 -10.10 19.18
C PHE A 126 -3.61 -11.52 19.32
N GLU A 127 -3.31 -12.19 20.43
CA GLU A 127 -3.87 -13.49 20.77
C GLU A 127 -5.41 -13.44 20.90
N LEU A 128 -5.92 -12.37 21.50
CA LEU A 128 -7.38 -12.17 21.60
C LEU A 128 -7.99 -11.80 20.25
N VAL A 129 -7.28 -11.08 19.38
CA VAL A 129 -7.72 -10.86 18.00
C VAL A 129 -7.86 -12.18 17.25
N GLN A 130 -6.91 -13.10 17.42
CA GLN A 130 -6.97 -14.43 16.80
C GLN A 130 -8.15 -15.24 17.34
N GLU A 131 -8.40 -15.21 18.65
CA GLU A 131 -9.56 -15.86 19.25
C GLU A 131 -10.89 -15.26 18.76
N LEU A 132 -10.96 -13.92 18.66
CA LEU A 132 -12.12 -13.23 18.12
C LEU A 132 -12.41 -13.67 16.66
N ILE A 133 -11.38 -13.76 15.83
CA ILE A 133 -11.50 -14.20 14.43
C ILE A 133 -12.00 -15.66 14.38
N ALA A 134 -11.46 -16.53 15.22
CA ALA A 134 -11.87 -17.94 15.27
C ALA A 134 -13.32 -18.08 15.74
N GLU A 135 -13.73 -17.37 16.80
CA GLU A 135 -15.11 -17.38 17.30
C GLU A 135 -16.07 -16.74 16.28
N ALA A 136 -15.66 -15.65 15.60
CA ALA A 136 -16.46 -15.08 14.52
C ALA A 136 -16.69 -16.10 13.39
N LEU A 137 -15.64 -16.83 13.00
CA LEU A 137 -15.78 -17.90 12.01
C LEU A 137 -16.77 -19.00 12.48
N ARG A 138 -16.74 -19.38 13.76
CA ARG A 138 -17.66 -20.37 14.33
C ARG A 138 -19.11 -19.91 14.24
N VAL A 139 -19.39 -18.69 14.72
CA VAL A 139 -20.77 -18.18 14.82
C VAL A 139 -21.36 -17.73 13.50
N LEU A 140 -20.52 -17.43 12.50
CA LEU A 140 -21.00 -17.06 11.17
C LEU A 140 -21.60 -18.27 10.44
N GLN A 141 -22.75 -18.03 9.81
CA GLN A 141 -23.35 -18.99 8.87
C GLN A 141 -22.50 -19.12 7.60
N PRO A 142 -22.65 -20.18 6.78
CA PRO A 142 -21.99 -20.29 5.48
C PRO A 142 -22.26 -19.05 4.63
N GLY A 143 -21.19 -18.45 4.05
CA GLY A 143 -21.25 -17.20 3.30
C GLY A 143 -21.33 -15.92 4.14
N GLY A 144 -21.44 -16.03 5.46
CA GLY A 144 -21.43 -14.90 6.38
C GLY A 144 -20.09 -14.15 6.39
N LEU A 145 -20.10 -12.91 6.84
CA LEU A 145 -18.97 -11.99 6.80
C LEU A 145 -18.48 -11.60 8.20
N LEU A 146 -17.16 -11.50 8.33
CA LEU A 146 -16.47 -10.76 9.37
C LEU A 146 -15.89 -9.48 8.76
N ILE A 147 -16.22 -8.31 9.33
CA ILE A 147 -15.63 -7.01 8.96
C ILE A 147 -14.85 -6.47 10.16
N MET A 148 -13.56 -6.22 9.97
CA MET A 148 -12.69 -5.62 11.00
C MET A 148 -12.06 -4.37 10.40
N GLU A 149 -12.39 -3.19 10.95
CA GLU A 149 -11.78 -1.90 10.57
C GLU A 149 -10.86 -1.41 11.69
N THR A 150 -9.70 -0.86 11.32
CA THR A 150 -8.68 -0.39 12.27
C THR A 150 -7.81 0.68 11.59
N PRO A 151 -7.10 1.54 12.36
CA PRO A 151 -6.18 2.53 11.79
C PRO A 151 -5.12 1.90 10.89
N ASN A 152 -4.87 2.53 9.75
CA ASN A 152 -4.02 2.01 8.69
C ASN A 152 -2.55 2.42 8.87
N PRO A 153 -1.64 1.51 9.26
CA PRO A 153 -0.22 1.83 9.37
C PRO A 153 0.49 2.07 8.04
N GLU A 154 -0.13 1.77 6.89
CA GLU A 154 0.39 2.18 5.58
C GLU A 154 0.32 3.69 5.39
N ASN A 155 -0.61 4.38 6.04
CA ASN A 155 -0.57 5.83 6.22
C ASN A 155 0.48 6.12 7.30
N LEU A 156 1.65 6.62 6.86
CA LEU A 156 2.79 6.81 7.78
C LEU A 156 2.50 7.87 8.85
N THR A 157 1.63 8.84 8.59
CA THR A 157 1.17 9.81 9.58
C THR A 157 0.31 9.14 10.65
N VAL A 158 -0.56 8.22 10.23
CA VAL A 158 -1.33 7.40 11.18
C VAL A 158 -0.41 6.49 11.97
N GLY A 159 0.39 5.68 11.30
CA GLY A 159 1.26 4.69 11.93
C GLY A 159 2.33 5.29 12.85
N ALA A 160 2.79 6.52 12.58
CA ALA A 160 3.84 7.17 13.36
C ALA A 160 3.32 8.12 14.44
N THR A 161 2.08 8.63 14.31
CA THR A 161 1.62 9.75 15.15
C THR A 161 0.20 9.53 15.66
N SER A 162 -0.81 9.56 14.78
CA SER A 162 -2.22 9.62 15.21
C SER A 162 -2.70 8.33 15.85
N PHE A 163 -2.14 7.19 15.49
CA PHE A 163 -2.41 5.93 16.17
C PHE A 163 -2.15 6.00 17.68
N TYR A 164 -1.09 6.68 18.07
CA TYR A 164 -0.64 6.78 19.48
C TYR A 164 -1.30 7.95 20.22
N LEU A 165 -2.24 8.68 19.61
CA LEU A 165 -3.04 9.68 20.30
C LEU A 165 -4.03 9.03 21.26
N ASP A 166 -4.53 7.84 20.93
CA ASP A 166 -5.33 7.05 21.87
C ASP A 166 -4.40 6.18 22.73
N PRO A 167 -4.33 6.44 24.06
CA PRO A 167 -3.46 5.67 24.93
C PRO A 167 -3.90 4.22 25.13
N SER A 168 -5.10 3.83 24.71
CA SER A 168 -5.62 2.46 24.79
C SER A 168 -5.24 1.61 23.59
N HIS A 169 -4.73 2.19 22.51
CA HIS A 169 -4.19 1.47 21.37
C HIS A 169 -2.92 0.71 21.77
N LEU A 170 -2.90 -0.58 21.52
CA LEU A 170 -1.76 -1.43 21.89
C LEU A 170 -0.68 -1.42 20.82
N HIS A 171 -1.04 -1.68 19.58
CA HIS A 171 -0.10 -1.72 18.46
C HIS A 171 -0.83 -1.59 17.12
N PRO A 172 -0.22 -0.92 16.11
CA PRO A 172 -0.78 -0.89 14.76
C PRO A 172 -0.77 -2.30 14.15
N LEU A 173 -1.87 -2.68 13.52
CA LEU A 173 -2.00 -3.96 12.82
C LEU A 173 -1.76 -3.74 11.32
N PRO A 174 -0.69 -4.29 10.72
CA PRO A 174 -0.52 -4.23 9.27
C PRO A 174 -1.65 -4.95 8.52
N PRO A 175 -2.17 -4.40 7.40
CA PRO A 175 -3.27 -5.00 6.64
C PRO A 175 -3.01 -6.47 6.27
N GLY A 176 -1.77 -6.80 5.87
CA GLY A 176 -1.38 -8.16 5.55
C GLY A 176 -1.44 -9.11 6.74
N LEU A 177 -1.14 -8.62 7.96
CA LEU A 177 -1.22 -9.44 9.17
C LEU A 177 -2.65 -9.79 9.53
N LEU A 178 -3.55 -8.80 9.53
CA LEU A 178 -4.95 -9.02 9.88
C LEU A 178 -5.66 -9.88 8.84
N SER A 179 -5.37 -9.67 7.55
CA SER A 179 -5.86 -10.50 6.46
C SER A 179 -5.36 -11.95 6.58
N PHE A 180 -4.08 -12.14 6.88
CA PHE A 180 -3.50 -13.47 7.09
C PHE A 180 -4.09 -14.16 8.32
N ALA A 181 -4.38 -13.43 9.40
CA ALA A 181 -5.01 -14.01 10.58
C ALA A 181 -6.41 -14.58 10.25
N ALA A 182 -7.20 -13.88 9.42
CA ALA A 182 -8.49 -14.38 8.96
C ALA A 182 -8.34 -15.61 8.03
N GLU A 183 -7.38 -15.59 7.11
CA GLU A 183 -7.05 -16.74 6.25
C GLU A 183 -6.62 -17.94 7.09
N HIS A 184 -5.72 -17.74 8.04
CA HIS A 184 -5.20 -18.79 8.91
C HIS A 184 -6.30 -19.42 9.79
N ALA A 185 -7.27 -18.62 10.22
CA ALA A 185 -8.42 -19.11 10.97
C ALA A 185 -9.38 -19.97 10.13
N GLY A 186 -9.31 -19.89 8.79
CA GLY A 186 -10.10 -20.72 7.88
C GLY A 186 -11.19 -19.97 7.11
N PHE A 187 -11.18 -18.66 7.06
CA PHE A 187 -12.03 -17.91 6.13
C PHE A 187 -11.64 -18.23 4.67
N ALA A 188 -12.64 -18.45 3.83
CA ALA A 188 -12.42 -18.90 2.45
C ALA A 188 -11.85 -17.81 1.54
N ARG A 189 -12.19 -16.56 1.79
CA ARG A 189 -11.65 -15.40 1.06
C ARG A 189 -11.63 -14.16 1.94
N GLN A 190 -10.67 -13.28 1.68
CA GLN A 190 -10.48 -12.03 2.39
C GLN A 190 -10.26 -10.88 1.40
N ARG A 191 -10.71 -9.69 1.79
CA ARG A 191 -10.45 -8.45 1.05
C ARG A 191 -9.96 -7.37 2.00
N ILE A 192 -8.80 -6.80 1.72
CA ILE A 192 -8.36 -5.56 2.36
C ILE A 192 -9.05 -4.41 1.65
N VAL A 193 -9.73 -3.57 2.41
CA VAL A 193 -10.55 -2.47 1.93
C VAL A 193 -10.00 -1.17 2.52
N ARG A 194 -9.74 -0.19 1.66
CA ARG A 194 -9.29 1.17 2.00
C ARG A 194 -10.28 2.13 1.35
N LEU A 195 -10.95 2.97 2.12
CA LEU A 195 -12.14 3.68 1.63
C LEU A 195 -12.16 5.17 1.90
N GLN A 196 -11.16 5.69 2.63
CA GLN A 196 -11.20 7.06 3.14
C GLN A 196 -10.08 7.96 2.58
N GLU A 197 -9.33 7.48 1.58
CA GLU A 197 -8.41 8.32 0.85
C GLU A 197 -9.16 9.35 -0.01
N ASP A 198 -8.47 10.46 -0.32
CA ASP A 198 -9.02 11.47 -1.22
C ASP A 198 -9.33 10.85 -2.59
N PRO A 199 -10.59 10.93 -3.08
CA PRO A 199 -10.97 10.40 -4.39
C PRO A 199 -10.13 10.95 -5.55
N ASN A 200 -9.58 12.16 -5.43
CA ASN A 200 -8.71 12.76 -6.44
C ASN A 200 -7.42 11.96 -6.64
N LEU A 201 -6.98 11.20 -5.64
CA LEU A 201 -5.80 10.33 -5.76
C LEU A 201 -5.97 9.22 -6.80
N HIS A 202 -7.20 8.86 -7.15
CA HIS A 202 -7.48 7.87 -8.19
C HIS A 202 -7.38 8.45 -9.61
N THR A 203 -7.56 9.77 -9.76
CA THR A 203 -7.59 10.49 -11.04
C THR A 203 -6.41 11.43 -11.24
N ASP A 204 -5.84 11.98 -10.15
CA ASP A 204 -4.69 12.88 -10.23
C ASP A 204 -3.40 12.10 -10.53
N SER A 205 -2.67 12.60 -11.53
CA SER A 205 -1.36 12.05 -11.90
C SER A 205 -0.22 12.57 -11.01
N GLN A 206 -0.43 13.68 -10.31
CA GLN A 206 0.60 14.32 -9.49
C GLN A 206 0.52 13.88 -8.02
N VAL A 207 1.62 13.31 -7.55
CA VAL A 207 1.76 12.85 -6.17
C VAL A 207 2.94 13.58 -5.52
N GLY A 208 2.68 14.31 -4.42
CA GLY A 208 3.72 14.93 -3.60
C GLY A 208 4.25 13.97 -2.54
N LEU A 209 5.40 14.29 -1.95
CA LEU A 209 5.96 13.51 -0.84
C LEU A 209 4.97 13.41 0.34
N ILE A 210 4.29 14.51 0.68
CA ILE A 210 3.25 14.51 1.72
C ILE A 210 2.11 13.53 1.38
N THR A 211 1.73 13.46 0.10
CA THR A 211 0.72 12.51 -0.37
C THR A 211 1.18 11.08 -0.20
N VAL A 212 2.45 10.78 -0.45
CA VAL A 212 3.02 9.44 -0.18
C VAL A 212 2.95 9.11 1.31
N LEU A 213 3.27 10.07 2.17
CA LEU A 213 3.34 9.84 3.62
C LEU A 213 1.96 9.74 4.29
N ALA A 214 0.96 10.46 3.78
CA ALA A 214 -0.32 10.66 4.45
C ALA A 214 -1.55 10.48 3.55
N GLY A 215 -1.38 10.17 2.26
CA GLY A 215 -2.49 10.16 1.30
C GLY A 215 -3.26 8.85 1.22
N VAL A 216 -2.69 7.73 1.65
CA VAL A 216 -3.46 6.47 1.72
C VAL A 216 -4.56 6.58 2.77
N SER A 217 -5.60 5.77 2.64
CA SER A 217 -6.71 5.73 3.59
C SER A 217 -6.20 5.69 5.04
N PRO A 218 -6.69 6.56 5.94
CA PRO A 218 -6.27 6.56 7.34
C PRO A 218 -6.69 5.30 8.09
N ASP A 219 -7.77 4.66 7.64
CA ASP A 219 -8.26 3.40 8.17
C ASP A 219 -8.30 2.37 7.05
N TYR A 220 -8.22 1.11 7.39
CA TYR A 220 -8.48 0.00 6.50
C TYR A 220 -9.35 -1.03 7.19
N SER A 221 -10.05 -1.84 6.40
CA SER A 221 -10.70 -3.02 6.94
C SER A 221 -10.26 -4.30 6.25
N VAL A 222 -10.43 -5.41 6.96
CA VAL A 222 -10.43 -6.75 6.39
C VAL A 222 -11.87 -7.25 6.40
N VAL A 223 -12.40 -7.50 5.21
CA VAL A 223 -13.66 -8.21 5.02
C VAL A 223 -13.32 -9.65 4.72
N ALA A 224 -13.71 -10.56 5.62
CA ALA A 224 -13.45 -12.00 5.50
C ALA A 224 -14.76 -12.76 5.37
N GLN A 225 -14.83 -13.73 4.46
CA GLN A 225 -16.04 -14.51 4.19
C GLN A 225 -15.86 -15.99 4.52
N LYS A 226 -16.81 -16.53 5.28
CA LYS A 226 -16.88 -17.95 5.58
C LYS A 226 -17.22 -18.74 4.32
N ALA A 227 -16.64 -19.92 4.21
CA ALA A 227 -16.91 -20.86 3.11
C ALA A 227 -18.41 -21.15 2.96
N ALA A 228 -18.85 -21.24 1.73
CA ALA A 228 -20.19 -21.67 1.35
C ALA A 228 -20.19 -22.19 -0.09
N ASP A 229 -21.32 -22.73 -0.53
CA ASP A 229 -21.50 -23.12 -1.92
C ASP A 229 -21.49 -21.92 -2.87
N GLN A 230 -21.07 -22.14 -4.11
CA GLN A 230 -20.91 -21.07 -5.11
C GLN A 230 -22.17 -20.19 -5.28
N PRO A 231 -23.40 -20.69 -5.29
CA PRO A 231 -24.59 -19.84 -5.40
C PRO A 231 -24.74 -18.82 -4.25
N VAL A 232 -24.23 -19.14 -3.06
CA VAL A 232 -24.22 -18.25 -1.90
C VAL A 232 -23.09 -17.21 -2.01
N LEU A 233 -21.95 -17.60 -2.59
CA LEU A 233 -20.78 -16.72 -2.71
C LEU A 233 -20.86 -15.79 -3.92
N ALA A 234 -21.50 -16.17 -5.01
CA ALA A 234 -21.56 -15.43 -6.28
C ALA A 234 -22.06 -13.96 -6.14
N PRO A 235 -23.07 -13.63 -5.32
CA PRO A 235 -23.51 -12.24 -5.15
C PRO A 235 -22.44 -11.31 -4.60
N PHE A 236 -21.41 -11.85 -3.95
CA PHE A 236 -20.31 -11.09 -3.36
C PHE A 236 -19.10 -10.93 -4.30
N ASP A 237 -19.05 -11.67 -5.41
CA ASP A 237 -17.86 -11.75 -6.27
C ASP A 237 -17.40 -10.38 -6.79
N ALA A 238 -18.36 -9.53 -7.15
CA ALA A 238 -18.06 -8.15 -7.59
C ALA A 238 -17.37 -7.33 -6.48
N ALA A 239 -17.83 -7.45 -5.22
CA ALA A 239 -17.25 -6.73 -4.09
C ALA A 239 -15.86 -7.27 -3.74
N PHE A 240 -15.68 -8.59 -3.71
CA PHE A 240 -14.40 -9.20 -3.44
C PHE A 240 -13.38 -9.05 -4.58
N GLY A 241 -13.84 -8.93 -5.83
CA GLY A 241 -13.00 -8.71 -7.01
C GLY A 241 -12.55 -7.26 -7.21
N ALA A 242 -13.26 -6.30 -6.65
CA ALA A 242 -12.99 -4.88 -6.84
C ALA A 242 -11.65 -4.44 -6.21
N SER A 243 -10.96 -3.50 -6.86
CA SER A 243 -9.84 -2.80 -6.22
C SER A 243 -10.40 -1.79 -5.19
N MET A 244 -9.86 -1.83 -3.98
CA MET A 244 -10.35 -1.05 -2.85
C MET A 244 -9.23 -0.20 -2.28
N GLY A 245 -9.10 1.03 -2.79
CA GLY A 245 -8.16 2.04 -2.34
C GLY A 245 -6.75 1.89 -2.87
N ILE A 246 -5.89 2.80 -2.43
CA ILE A 246 -4.50 2.94 -2.88
C ILE A 246 -3.57 2.53 -1.74
N THR A 247 -2.50 1.79 -2.08
CA THR A 247 -1.46 1.41 -1.12
C THR A 247 -0.35 2.46 -1.05
N LEU A 248 0.39 2.49 0.06
CA LEU A 248 1.61 3.30 0.20
C LEU A 248 2.60 3.03 -0.95
N GLY A 249 2.81 1.75 -1.29
CA GLY A 249 3.72 1.37 -2.37
C GLY A 249 3.30 1.91 -3.74
N GLN A 250 1.99 1.96 -4.02
CA GLN A 250 1.48 2.54 -5.25
C GLN A 250 1.72 4.06 -5.32
N LEU A 251 1.50 4.79 -4.22
CA LEU A 251 1.78 6.22 -4.17
C LEU A 251 3.28 6.51 -4.27
N ALA A 252 4.11 5.74 -3.57
CA ALA A 252 5.56 5.85 -3.64
C ALA A 252 6.08 5.63 -5.07
N LEU A 253 5.59 4.58 -5.74
CA LEU A 253 5.97 4.28 -7.12
C LEU A 253 5.54 5.40 -8.08
N ARG A 254 4.33 5.94 -7.93
CA ARG A 254 3.85 7.08 -8.72
C ARG A 254 4.72 8.31 -8.51
N TYR A 255 5.14 8.58 -7.28
CA TYR A 255 6.04 9.68 -6.95
C TYR A 255 7.43 9.49 -7.59
N GLU A 256 8.02 8.30 -7.50
CA GLU A 256 9.29 7.98 -8.15
C GLU A 256 9.23 8.10 -9.68
N GLU A 257 8.15 7.61 -10.28
CA GLU A 257 7.92 7.76 -11.72
C GLU A 257 7.79 9.23 -12.14
N GLN A 258 7.16 10.06 -11.31
CA GLN A 258 7.05 11.49 -11.54
C GLN A 258 8.41 12.18 -11.47
N LEU A 259 9.23 11.86 -10.46
CA LEU A 259 10.59 12.38 -10.35
C LEU A 259 11.46 11.95 -11.53
N ALA A 260 11.37 10.68 -11.94
CA ALA A 260 12.12 10.18 -13.10
C ALA A 260 11.73 10.90 -14.39
N ARG A 261 10.44 11.21 -14.59
CA ARG A 261 9.98 12.03 -15.73
C ARG A 261 10.54 13.45 -15.69
N GLN A 262 10.52 14.11 -14.53
CA GLN A 262 11.07 15.45 -14.36
C GLN A 262 12.59 15.47 -14.65
N HIS A 263 13.34 14.49 -14.17
CA HIS A 263 14.77 14.34 -14.46
C HIS A 263 15.02 14.14 -15.97
N ALA A 264 14.20 13.31 -16.63
CA ALA A 264 14.32 13.09 -18.07
C ALA A 264 14.06 14.37 -18.87
N GLU A 265 13.08 15.18 -18.47
CA GLU A 265 12.80 16.49 -19.10
C GLU A 265 13.98 17.46 -18.94
N ILE A 266 14.58 17.53 -17.75
CA ILE A 266 15.77 18.36 -17.50
C ILE A 266 16.93 17.94 -18.42
N HIS A 267 17.18 16.64 -18.54
CA HIS A 267 18.23 16.13 -19.44
C HIS A 267 17.95 16.43 -20.91
N GLN A 268 16.69 16.40 -21.34
CA GLN A 268 16.32 16.79 -22.71
C GLN A 268 16.57 18.28 -22.97
N ILE A 269 16.27 19.14 -21.99
CA ILE A 269 16.52 20.58 -22.07
C ILE A 269 18.03 20.84 -22.17
N LEU A 270 18.84 20.20 -21.33
CA LEU A 270 20.31 20.32 -21.36
C LEU A 270 20.89 19.86 -22.71
N ALA A 271 20.45 18.72 -23.22
CA ALA A 271 20.89 18.22 -24.52
C ALA A 271 20.42 19.10 -25.70
N ARG A 272 19.32 19.83 -25.57
CA ARG A 272 18.88 20.83 -26.55
C ARG A 272 19.77 22.07 -26.49
N ILE A 273 20.15 22.53 -25.28
CA ILE A 273 21.07 23.65 -25.08
C ILE A 273 22.46 23.34 -25.69
N GLU A 274 22.99 22.13 -25.44
CA GLU A 274 24.27 21.69 -26.00
C GLU A 274 24.25 21.64 -27.54
N ARG A 275 23.18 21.13 -28.13
CA ARG A 275 23.00 21.12 -29.59
C ARG A 275 22.92 22.53 -30.19
N HIS A 276 22.19 23.45 -29.49
CA HIS A 276 22.11 24.85 -29.92
C HIS A 276 23.46 25.55 -29.80
N GLY A 277 24.22 25.27 -28.73
CA GLY A 277 25.59 25.80 -28.58
C GLY A 277 26.53 25.30 -29.66
N ALA A 278 26.46 24.02 -30.03
CA ALA A 278 27.26 23.45 -31.11
C ALA A 278 26.88 24.05 -32.50
N GLN A 279 25.58 24.28 -32.73
CA GLN A 279 25.09 24.89 -33.96
C GLN A 279 25.52 26.36 -34.08
N LEU A 280 25.43 27.14 -33.00
CA LEU A 280 25.93 28.52 -32.94
C LEU A 280 27.46 28.60 -33.16
N THR A 281 28.21 27.59 -32.68
CA THR A 281 29.64 27.51 -32.87
C THR A 281 29.97 27.22 -34.34
N ALA A 282 29.19 26.37 -35.03
CA ALA A 282 29.35 26.09 -36.47
C ALA A 282 28.99 27.32 -37.33
N GLU A 283 27.88 28.00 -37.03
CA GLU A 283 27.50 29.24 -37.71
C GLU A 283 28.53 30.35 -37.47
N ASN A 284 29.23 30.31 -36.33
CA ASN A 284 30.30 31.24 -36.01
C ASN A 284 31.55 31.08 -36.84
N GLN A 285 31.89 29.85 -37.26
CA GLN A 285 33.02 29.63 -38.17
C GLN A 285 32.75 30.19 -39.56
N GLU A 286 31.52 30.32 -39.94
CA GLU A 286 31.10 30.85 -41.24
C GLU A 286 31.00 32.39 -41.26
N ALA A 287 30.76 33.00 -40.07
CA ALA A 287 30.46 34.40 -39.92
C ALA A 287 31.70 35.27 -39.56
N HIS A 288 32.90 34.86 -39.93
CA HIS A 288 34.16 35.59 -39.60
C HIS A 288 34.21 37.09 -39.97
N ARG A 289 33.24 37.60 -40.71
CA ARG A 289 33.16 39.02 -41.11
C ARG A 289 32.34 39.90 -40.16
N GLN A 290 31.67 39.35 -39.16
CA GLN A 290 30.86 40.09 -38.18
C GLN A 290 31.33 39.89 -36.73
N ARG A 291 32.62 39.78 -36.52
CA ARG A 291 33.24 39.42 -35.23
C ARG A 291 32.80 40.26 -34.02
N ASP A 292 32.55 41.55 -34.20
CA ASP A 292 32.25 42.42 -33.07
C ASP A 292 30.79 42.33 -32.60
N GLU A 293 29.84 42.07 -33.46
CA GLU A 293 28.44 41.77 -33.13
C GLU A 293 28.31 40.40 -32.45
N MET A 294 29.14 39.48 -32.88
CA MET A 294 29.15 38.11 -32.38
C MET A 294 29.81 38.00 -31.00
N TYR A 295 30.81 38.80 -30.66
CA TYR A 295 31.34 38.86 -29.29
C TYR A 295 30.28 39.35 -28.29
N ARG A 296 29.42 40.28 -28.70
CA ARG A 296 28.29 40.72 -27.93
C ARG A 296 27.27 39.60 -27.72
N GLN A 297 26.93 38.86 -28.78
CA GLN A 297 25.99 37.72 -28.71
C GLN A 297 26.59 36.55 -27.93
N LEU A 298 27.89 36.32 -28.02
CA LEU A 298 28.59 35.35 -27.18
C LEU A 298 28.54 35.74 -25.68
N GLY A 299 28.62 37.03 -25.38
CA GLY A 299 28.47 37.53 -24.03
C GLY A 299 27.06 37.27 -23.46
N GLU A 300 26.04 37.49 -24.28
CA GLU A 300 24.65 37.20 -23.90
C GLU A 300 24.39 35.69 -23.72
N LEU A 301 25.01 34.86 -24.58
CA LEU A 301 24.94 33.40 -24.50
C LEU A 301 25.63 32.85 -23.23
N HIS A 302 26.81 33.45 -22.91
CA HIS A 302 27.51 33.09 -21.68
C HIS A 302 26.70 33.44 -20.40
N GLN A 303 26.06 34.61 -20.38
CA GLN A 303 25.16 34.96 -19.29
C GLN A 303 24.00 34.00 -19.16
N LEU A 304 23.38 33.60 -20.27
CA LEU A 304 22.28 32.64 -20.25
C LEU A 304 22.73 31.25 -19.77
N ILE A 305 23.93 30.83 -20.19
CA ILE A 305 24.52 29.56 -19.71
C ILE A 305 24.82 29.62 -18.21
N ASP A 306 25.33 30.77 -17.74
CA ASP A 306 25.61 30.96 -16.31
C ASP A 306 24.31 31.07 -15.47
N ASP A 307 23.27 31.73 -16.03
CA ASP A 307 21.93 31.75 -15.42
C ASP A 307 21.29 30.35 -15.39
N VAL A 308 21.44 29.59 -16.49
CA VAL A 308 20.98 28.19 -16.53
C VAL A 308 21.79 27.31 -15.60
N ARG A 309 23.12 27.51 -15.49
CA ARG A 309 23.97 26.80 -14.53
C ARG A 309 23.61 27.16 -13.08
N GLN A 310 23.35 28.45 -12.77
CA GLN A 310 22.85 28.84 -11.47
C GLN A 310 21.47 28.24 -11.18
N HIS A 311 20.64 28.14 -12.19
CA HIS A 311 19.32 27.52 -12.06
C HIS A 311 19.42 26.00 -11.89
N ALA A 312 20.32 25.33 -12.66
CA ALA A 312 20.62 23.93 -12.50
C ALA A 312 21.26 23.61 -11.14
N GLY A 313 22.26 24.43 -10.71
CA GLY A 313 22.85 24.28 -9.38
C GLY A 313 21.85 24.44 -8.25
N ARG A 314 20.89 25.39 -8.36
CA ARG A 314 19.77 25.49 -7.40
C ARG A 314 18.81 24.31 -7.43
N GLN A 315 18.64 23.67 -8.59
CA GLN A 315 17.83 22.43 -8.68
C GLN A 315 18.58 21.25 -8.08
N ASP A 316 19.90 21.14 -8.30
CA ASP A 316 20.73 20.09 -7.71
C ASP A 316 20.81 20.24 -6.19
N GLU A 317 20.91 21.46 -5.65
CA GLU A 317 20.81 21.72 -4.21
C GLU A 317 19.43 21.31 -3.65
N ARG A 318 18.34 21.57 -4.39
CA ARG A 318 16.99 21.12 -3.99
C ARG A 318 16.85 19.60 -4.05
N ILE A 319 17.42 18.96 -5.06
CA ILE A 319 17.45 17.50 -5.17
C ILE A 319 18.25 16.90 -4.02
N ALA A 320 19.45 17.43 -3.75
CA ALA A 320 20.28 16.98 -2.64
C ALA A 320 19.57 17.17 -1.27
N HIS A 321 18.85 18.28 -1.10
CA HIS A 321 18.06 18.53 0.11
C HIS A 321 16.90 17.53 0.26
N VAL A 322 16.21 17.23 -0.84
CA VAL A 322 15.12 16.21 -0.84
C VAL A 322 15.67 14.81 -0.59
N GLU A 323 16.81 14.47 -1.19
CA GLU A 323 17.47 13.18 -0.95
C GLU A 323 17.98 13.04 0.49
N ALA A 324 18.57 14.11 1.05
CA ALA A 324 18.98 14.14 2.45
C ALA A 324 17.77 14.00 3.39
N HIS A 325 16.66 14.68 3.07
CA HIS A 325 15.43 14.56 3.86
C HIS A 325 14.80 13.16 3.76
N ALA A 326 14.81 12.57 2.56
CA ALA A 326 14.36 11.20 2.36
C ALA A 326 15.25 10.16 3.09
N ALA A 327 16.57 10.39 3.11
CA ALA A 327 17.51 9.57 3.88
C ALA A 327 17.28 9.71 5.40
N GLU A 328 17.06 10.94 5.88
CA GLU A 328 16.71 11.20 7.29
C GLU A 328 15.38 10.54 7.67
N MET A 329 14.37 10.65 6.81
CA MET A 329 13.08 9.98 7.04
C MET A 329 13.22 8.45 7.01
N SER A 330 14.05 7.92 6.10
CA SER A 330 14.35 6.49 6.06
C SER A 330 15.07 6.02 7.33
N GLN A 331 16.01 6.84 7.83
CA GLN A 331 16.69 6.55 9.10
C GLN A 331 15.72 6.61 10.28
N ARG A 332 14.82 7.61 10.31
CA ARG A 332 13.76 7.70 11.34
C ARG A 332 12.80 6.49 11.31
N VAL A 333 12.48 5.99 10.12
CA VAL A 333 11.70 4.76 9.96
C VAL A 333 12.48 3.56 10.49
N VAL A 334 13.80 3.47 10.19
CA VAL A 334 14.67 2.40 10.73
C VAL A 334 14.81 2.53 12.24
N ASP A 335 14.97 3.74 12.75
CA ASP A 335 15.06 4.02 14.18
C ASP A 335 13.73 3.70 14.91
N LEU A 336 12.60 4.04 14.31
CA LEU A 336 11.25 3.66 14.78
C LEU A 336 11.06 2.13 14.75
N LEU A 337 11.51 1.49 13.68
CA LEU A 337 11.47 0.03 13.56
C LEU A 337 12.41 -0.67 14.54
N SER A 338 13.52 -0.01 14.92
CA SER A 338 14.54 -0.60 15.81
C SER A 338 14.27 -0.35 17.31
N SER A 339 13.60 0.76 17.68
CA SER A 339 13.47 1.18 19.08
C SER A 339 12.31 0.48 19.83
N THR A 340 11.17 1.10 19.90
CA THR A 340 9.99 0.60 20.62
C THR A 340 9.19 -0.39 19.77
N SER A 341 9.22 -0.18 18.47
CA SER A 341 8.57 -0.99 17.45
C SER A 341 9.08 -2.44 17.44
N TRP A 342 10.34 -2.67 17.81
CA TRP A 342 10.93 -4.01 17.86
C TRP A 342 10.29 -4.95 18.89
N LYS A 343 9.83 -4.42 20.02
CA LYS A 343 9.05 -5.18 21.01
C LYS A 343 7.59 -5.37 20.52
N ILE A 344 7.05 -4.40 19.83
CA ILE A 344 5.69 -4.42 19.25
C ILE A 344 5.64 -5.31 18.00
N THR A 345 6.74 -5.45 17.28
CA THR A 345 6.88 -6.31 16.10
C THR A 345 7.24 -7.77 16.42
N GLU A 346 7.20 -8.18 17.67
CA GLU A 346 7.36 -9.59 18.03
C GLU A 346 6.42 -10.53 17.23
N PRO A 347 5.16 -10.15 16.96
CA PRO A 347 4.31 -10.93 16.06
C PRO A 347 4.86 -10.99 14.64
N MET A 348 5.51 -9.90 14.16
CA MET A 348 6.10 -9.86 12.81
C MET A 348 7.33 -10.77 12.70
N ARG A 349 8.12 -10.90 13.78
CA ARG A 349 9.19 -11.91 13.83
C ARG A 349 8.64 -13.34 13.77
N ARG A 350 7.46 -13.58 14.34
CA ARG A 350 6.76 -14.88 14.20
C ARG A 350 6.29 -15.11 12.76
N VAL A 351 5.83 -14.05 12.06
CA VAL A 351 5.50 -14.13 10.63
C VAL A 351 6.76 -14.37 9.78
N MET A 352 7.87 -13.69 10.08
CA MET A 352 9.16 -13.94 9.42
C MET A 352 9.69 -15.35 9.72
N ALA A 353 9.52 -15.83 10.94
CA ALA A 353 9.82 -17.23 11.27
C ALA A 353 8.92 -18.21 10.50
N LEU A 354 7.66 -17.83 10.22
CA LEU A 354 6.77 -18.61 9.39
C LEU A 354 7.20 -18.59 7.91
N VAL A 355 7.60 -17.41 7.40
CA VAL A 355 8.20 -17.27 6.06
C VAL A 355 9.49 -18.09 5.95
N TYR A 356 10.30 -18.12 7.01
CA TYR A 356 11.50 -18.95 7.08
C TYR A 356 11.16 -20.44 7.13
N ARG A 357 10.12 -20.83 7.87
CA ARG A 357 9.57 -22.21 7.87
C ARG A 357 9.01 -22.59 6.51
N LEU A 358 8.33 -21.67 5.83
CA LEU A 358 7.83 -21.88 4.46
C LEU A 358 8.98 -21.99 3.43
N ARG A 359 10.04 -21.19 3.59
CA ARG A 359 11.27 -21.31 2.81
C ARG A 359 11.98 -22.63 3.07
N ARG A 360 12.04 -23.07 4.32
CA ARG A 360 12.60 -24.34 4.72
C ARG A 360 11.73 -25.53 4.24
N ALA A 361 10.42 -25.45 4.39
CA ALA A 361 9.48 -26.42 3.80
C ALA A 361 9.57 -26.48 2.27
N ARG A 362 9.97 -25.38 1.61
CA ARG A 362 10.26 -25.32 0.17
C ARG A 362 11.59 -25.99 -0.17
N ALA A 363 12.61 -25.82 0.66
CA ALA A 363 13.91 -26.49 0.52
C ALA A 363 13.78 -28.01 0.78
N GLU A 364 12.84 -28.40 1.63
CA GLU A 364 12.53 -29.79 1.97
C GLU A 364 11.51 -30.45 1.01
N GLY A 365 11.18 -29.81 -0.13
CA GLY A 365 10.34 -30.40 -1.19
C GLY A 365 8.85 -30.51 -0.89
N ARG A 366 8.35 -29.88 0.20
CA ARG A 366 6.97 -30.03 0.69
C ARG A 366 5.97 -29.03 0.11
N LEU A 367 6.36 -28.18 -0.83
CA LEU A 367 5.47 -27.21 -1.49
C LEU A 367 5.34 -27.54 -2.98
N GLY A 368 4.13 -27.90 -3.39
CA GLY A 368 3.81 -28.28 -4.75
C GLY A 368 3.99 -27.20 -5.80
N SER A 369 4.08 -27.59 -7.06
CA SER A 369 4.44 -26.82 -8.25
C SER A 369 3.60 -25.56 -8.51
N ALA A 370 2.39 -25.48 -7.97
CA ALA A 370 1.46 -24.35 -8.15
C ALA A 370 1.89 -23.05 -7.49
N ALA A 371 2.65 -23.11 -6.39
CA ALA A 371 3.14 -21.91 -5.70
C ALA A 371 4.36 -21.30 -6.43
N LYS A 372 5.24 -22.14 -7.00
CA LYS A 372 6.39 -21.68 -7.80
C LYS A 372 5.95 -20.85 -9.02
N SER A 373 4.90 -21.28 -9.71
CA SER A 373 4.42 -20.63 -10.93
C SER A 373 3.73 -19.27 -10.67
N ARG A 374 3.17 -19.03 -9.48
CA ARG A 374 2.56 -17.72 -9.11
C ARG A 374 3.60 -16.68 -8.78
N VAL A 375 4.65 -17.03 -8.05
CA VAL A 375 5.75 -16.10 -7.72
C VAL A 375 6.56 -15.75 -8.97
N LEU A 376 6.85 -16.72 -9.84
CA LEU A 376 7.55 -16.46 -11.11
C LEU A 376 6.73 -15.53 -12.04
N ARG A 377 5.41 -15.64 -12.06
CA ARG A 377 4.52 -14.76 -12.85
C ARG A 377 4.51 -13.31 -12.32
N LEU A 378 4.58 -13.11 -11.00
CA LEU A 378 4.65 -11.78 -10.39
C LEU A 378 5.98 -11.09 -10.68
N VAL A 379 7.11 -11.80 -10.54
CA VAL A 379 8.45 -11.28 -10.86
C VAL A 379 8.57 -10.94 -12.35
N ARG A 380 8.00 -11.76 -13.24
CA ARG A 380 7.96 -11.51 -14.68
C ARG A 380 7.11 -10.28 -15.05
N ARG A 381 5.92 -10.10 -14.43
CA ARG A 381 5.09 -8.90 -14.67
C ARG A 381 5.76 -7.61 -14.20
N GLY A 382 6.44 -7.62 -13.05
CA GLY A 382 7.22 -6.49 -12.56
C GLY A 382 8.43 -6.17 -13.48
N GLY A 383 9.17 -7.21 -13.88
CA GLY A 383 10.35 -7.06 -14.73
C GLY A 383 10.03 -6.54 -16.14
N SER A 384 8.95 -7.03 -16.77
CA SER A 384 8.53 -6.55 -18.09
C SER A 384 8.02 -5.11 -18.09
N ALA A 385 7.44 -4.63 -17.00
CA ALA A 385 7.02 -3.24 -16.84
C ALA A 385 8.22 -2.28 -16.76
N VAL A 386 9.30 -2.69 -16.10
CA VAL A 386 10.55 -1.91 -15.99
C VAL A 386 11.28 -1.85 -17.34
N LEU A 387 11.30 -2.95 -18.10
CA LEU A 387 11.98 -3.01 -19.41
C LEU A 387 11.28 -2.18 -20.49
N ARG A 388 9.98 -1.95 -20.40
CA ARG A 388 9.20 -1.16 -21.37
C ARG A 388 9.33 0.36 -21.22
N ARG A 389 9.94 0.85 -20.14
CA ARG A 389 10.07 2.30 -19.87
C ARG A 389 11.55 2.73 -19.87
N PRO A 390 12.01 3.56 -20.82
CA PRO A 390 13.44 3.87 -20.99
C PRO A 390 14.07 4.59 -19.78
N GLY A 391 13.29 5.35 -18.99
CA GLY A 391 13.78 6.01 -17.77
C GLY A 391 14.04 5.00 -16.62
N LEU A 392 13.12 4.09 -16.38
CA LEU A 392 13.24 3.05 -15.34
C LEU A 392 14.33 2.03 -15.66
N LYS A 393 14.56 1.72 -16.95
CA LYS A 393 15.63 0.84 -17.41
C LYS A 393 17.03 1.38 -17.09
N ARG A 394 17.22 2.73 -17.17
CA ARG A 394 18.49 3.38 -16.78
C ARG A 394 18.70 3.38 -15.26
N ALA A 395 17.68 3.70 -14.49
CA ALA A 395 17.75 3.68 -13.01
C ALA A 395 17.99 2.27 -12.48
N ALA A 396 17.29 1.27 -13.01
CA ALA A 396 17.47 -0.13 -12.63
C ALA A 396 18.89 -0.63 -12.96
N ARG A 397 19.47 -0.26 -14.12
CA ARG A 397 20.86 -0.58 -14.47
C ARG A 397 21.88 0.09 -13.54
N ALA A 398 21.63 1.34 -13.11
CA ALA A 398 22.53 2.03 -12.18
C ALA A 398 22.54 1.37 -10.79
N ILE A 399 21.41 0.84 -10.35
CA ILE A 399 21.27 0.11 -9.08
C ILE A 399 21.89 -1.30 -9.20
N LEU A 400 21.64 -2.03 -10.28
CA LEU A 400 22.13 -3.38 -10.50
C LEU A 400 23.67 -3.43 -10.66
N ARG A 401 24.29 -2.40 -11.24
CA ARG A 401 25.77 -2.27 -11.30
C ARG A 401 26.45 -2.25 -9.93
N LYS A 402 25.73 -1.89 -8.87
CA LYS A 402 26.27 -1.91 -7.49
C LYS A 402 26.21 -3.29 -6.82
N VAL A 403 25.51 -4.26 -7.43
CA VAL A 403 25.34 -5.61 -6.90
C VAL A 403 25.44 -6.64 -8.03
N PRO A 404 26.67 -6.97 -8.51
CA PRO A 404 26.89 -7.82 -9.70
C PRO A 404 26.28 -9.23 -9.61
N ALA A 405 26.19 -9.78 -8.41
CA ALA A 405 25.60 -11.11 -8.19
C ALA A 405 24.07 -11.15 -8.38
N LEU A 406 23.41 -10.00 -8.33
CA LEU A 406 21.97 -9.88 -8.56
C LEU A 406 21.68 -9.68 -10.05
N GLU A 407 22.58 -9.02 -10.77
CA GLU A 407 22.45 -8.73 -12.19
C GLU A 407 22.45 -10.04 -13.02
N SER A 408 23.41 -10.94 -12.75
CA SER A 408 23.50 -12.23 -13.44
C SER A 408 22.30 -13.14 -13.18
N ARG A 409 21.79 -13.17 -11.94
CA ARG A 409 20.61 -14.00 -11.59
C ARG A 409 19.30 -13.48 -12.16
N LEU A 410 19.11 -12.16 -12.22
CA LEU A 410 17.93 -11.55 -12.85
C LEU A 410 17.97 -11.71 -14.39
N TYR A 411 19.15 -11.62 -15.01
CA TYR A 411 19.32 -11.85 -16.44
C TYR A 411 19.00 -13.29 -16.83
N THR A 412 19.49 -14.25 -16.06
CA THR A 412 19.20 -15.68 -16.30
C THR A 412 17.72 -16.00 -16.10
N LEU A 413 17.06 -15.42 -15.08
CA LEU A 413 15.62 -15.61 -14.82
C LEU A 413 14.71 -14.98 -15.90
N MET A 414 15.19 -13.96 -16.62
CA MET A 414 14.42 -13.28 -17.66
C MET A 414 14.61 -13.90 -19.05
N LEU A 415 15.74 -14.57 -19.28
CA LEU A 415 16.08 -15.18 -20.59
C LEU A 415 15.62 -16.64 -20.72
N ASP A 416 15.39 -17.31 -19.61
CA ASP A 416 15.07 -18.75 -19.58
C ASP A 416 13.57 -19.03 -19.86
N ASN A 417 13.07 -18.61 -20.94
CA ASN A 417 11.82 -18.97 -21.63
C ASN A 417 11.18 -17.80 -22.39
N SER A 418 11.86 -17.21 -23.31
CA SER A 418 11.26 -16.28 -24.24
C SER A 418 10.90 -17.03 -25.52
N GLY A 419 9.71 -17.59 -25.52
CA GLY A 419 8.97 -17.62 -26.77
C GLY A 419 8.81 -16.17 -27.23
N ALA A 420 9.60 -15.77 -28.22
CA ALA A 420 9.45 -14.66 -29.12
C ALA A 420 9.03 -13.30 -28.54
N THR A 421 10.00 -12.47 -28.23
CA THR A 421 9.91 -11.08 -28.66
C THR A 421 11.18 -10.80 -29.45
N ARG A 422 11.08 -10.97 -30.74
CA ARG A 422 12.05 -10.50 -31.73
C ARG A 422 12.13 -8.99 -31.59
N LEU A 423 13.14 -8.50 -30.90
CA LEU A 423 13.53 -7.09 -31.01
C LEU A 423 14.04 -6.91 -32.45
N VAL A 424 13.20 -6.29 -33.28
CA VAL A 424 13.60 -5.82 -34.60
C VAL A 424 14.60 -4.71 -34.35
N LEU A 425 15.87 -5.03 -34.54
CA LEU A 425 16.99 -4.06 -34.60
C LEU A 425 17.20 -3.66 -36.08
N ASP A 426 16.15 -3.11 -36.71
CA ASP A 426 16.18 -2.75 -38.14
C ASP A 426 16.45 -1.27 -38.39
N GLU A 427 16.82 -0.48 -37.39
CA GLU A 427 17.33 0.87 -37.62
C GLU A 427 18.84 0.89 -37.36
N GLU A 428 19.61 1.26 -38.38
CA GLU A 428 21.02 1.55 -38.19
C GLU A 428 21.18 2.76 -37.27
N PRO A 429 21.87 2.61 -36.14
CA PRO A 429 22.02 3.72 -35.19
C PRO A 429 23.02 4.72 -35.77
N GLY A 430 22.59 5.94 -36.03
CA GLY A 430 23.46 7.06 -36.25
C GLY A 430 24.51 7.18 -35.15
N GLU A 431 25.76 7.37 -35.52
CA GLU A 431 26.97 7.58 -34.72
C GLU A 431 26.96 7.07 -33.26
N LEU A 432 27.27 5.81 -33.09
CA LEU A 432 27.55 5.21 -31.79
C LEU A 432 29.01 5.50 -31.37
N SER A 433 29.20 5.76 -30.05
CA SER A 433 30.57 5.81 -29.50
C SER A 433 31.33 4.50 -29.79
N PRO A 434 32.66 4.52 -29.89
CA PRO A 434 33.48 3.34 -30.28
C PRO A 434 33.22 2.10 -29.38
N ARG A 435 32.84 2.31 -28.14
CA ARG A 435 32.51 1.25 -27.19
C ARG A 435 31.12 0.68 -27.45
N ALA A 436 30.14 1.53 -27.71
CA ALA A 436 28.79 1.13 -28.06
C ALA A 436 28.71 0.40 -29.39
N ALA A 437 29.49 0.83 -30.40
CA ALA A 437 29.63 0.17 -31.70
C ALA A 437 30.26 -1.23 -31.60
N ARG A 438 31.16 -1.46 -30.65
CA ARG A 438 31.74 -2.78 -30.38
C ARG A 438 30.71 -3.74 -29.77
N ILE A 439 29.96 -3.26 -28.79
CA ILE A 439 28.87 -4.04 -28.12
C ILE A 439 27.75 -4.36 -29.11
N TYR A 440 27.39 -3.39 -29.97
CA TYR A 440 26.37 -3.58 -30.99
C TYR A 440 26.79 -4.65 -32.03
N ARG A 441 28.07 -4.63 -32.48
CA ARG A 441 28.61 -5.66 -33.38
C ARG A 441 28.64 -7.05 -32.74
N GLN A 442 29.00 -7.15 -31.46
CA GLN A 442 28.98 -8.43 -30.73
C GLN A 442 27.55 -8.99 -30.61
N LEU A 443 26.59 -8.15 -30.28
CA LEU A 443 25.19 -8.56 -30.16
C LEU A 443 24.61 -9.00 -31.52
N LYS A 444 24.97 -8.31 -32.61
CA LYS A 444 24.55 -8.67 -33.99
C LYS A 444 25.19 -9.99 -34.46
N GLN A 445 26.41 -10.27 -34.04
CA GLN A 445 27.09 -11.56 -34.33
C GLN A 445 26.50 -12.71 -33.54
N GLU A 446 26.13 -12.52 -32.26
CA GLU A 446 25.46 -13.53 -31.47
C GLU A 446 24.05 -13.80 -31.98
N GLN A 447 23.33 -12.78 -32.39
CA GLN A 447 22.00 -12.92 -33.00
C GLN A 447 22.04 -13.72 -34.32
N ALA A 448 23.04 -13.49 -35.15
CA ALA A 448 23.24 -14.26 -36.34
C ALA A 448 23.63 -15.73 -36.08
N ARG A 449 24.35 -16.00 -34.99
CA ARG A 449 24.69 -17.36 -34.55
C ARG A 449 23.48 -18.13 -34.02
N MET A 450 22.57 -17.44 -33.28
CA MET A 450 21.36 -18.06 -32.77
C MET A 450 20.30 -18.29 -33.86
N GLY A 451 20.25 -17.43 -34.89
CA GLY A 451 19.34 -17.61 -36.03
C GLY A 451 19.71 -18.77 -36.95
N ASN A 452 20.96 -19.23 -36.90
CA ASN A 452 21.42 -20.41 -37.68
C ASN A 452 21.32 -21.73 -36.89
N ALA A 453 20.97 -21.70 -35.59
CA ALA A 453 20.80 -22.90 -34.76
C ALA A 453 19.37 -23.48 -34.80
N ASP A 454 18.40 -22.70 -35.31
CA ASP A 454 17.01 -23.12 -35.46
C ASP A 454 16.66 -23.70 -36.85
N SER A 455 17.67 -23.97 -37.70
CA SER A 455 17.49 -24.49 -39.06
C SER A 455 18.22 -25.84 -39.31
N HIS A 456 18.38 -26.63 -38.24
CA HIS A 456 18.76 -28.06 -38.36
C HIS A 456 17.91 -28.91 -37.40
#